data_cce3506cd3dc277839ad1f3e7eb2148f
#
_entry.id   cce3506cd3dc277839ad1f3e7eb2148f
#
_cell.length_a   1.000
_cell.length_b   1.000
_cell.length_c   1.000
_cell.angle_alpha   90.00
_cell.angle_beta   90.00
_cell.angle_gamma   90.00
#
_symmetry.space_group_name_H-M   'P 1'
#
loop_
_entity.id
_entity.type
_entity.pdbx_description
1 polymer ?
#
loop_
_entity_poly.entity_id
_entity_poly.type
_entity_poly.pdbx_seq_one_letter_code
_entity_poly.pdbx_strand_id
1 'polypeptide(L)'
;AIDNEGDLIETIPFIFSFTGVSESPSEYASGMIKNSGDFVADVSGIYTIVAAFGGREARRTLQVSARNVTEKVQLKGHGTVSNVHTSDLWVWEGIDGRDYCVTGTWGGNGEAYFWDVTDPNQLIPIDTIRVDARTVNDVKVSEDGKICVISREGASNRKNGLVIIDVSNPREAAIIATYDEGLTGGVHNVFIYKDHIYALSNGERYDIINIEDPKSPKKVGTFELDEPGHSIHDVWIEDGIAYSSNWAYGVWMVDVGNGMAGGSPSNPKPIANYAYPSGWNHAAFPYHDKKTGKFYVIAGDEAFPNGLNTEDGPTIPAGFLHIIDFTDLEHPVEVAKYEVPGAGSHNLWVEGDLLYVGNYNAGLRVVDLSGELMGDLFKQGREIAWFLPADAKGRIPNAPMTWGPQPHKGHVFFTDWNSGLWSVKIDIKKPKNIKVEKR
;
A
#
# COMPACT_ATOMS: atom_id res chain seq x y z
N ALA A 1 14.12 -35.02 15.93
CA ALA A 1 14.12 -36.18 16.83
C ALA A 1 15.51 -36.81 16.83
N ILE A 2 15.76 -37.62 17.84
CA ILE A 2 17.01 -38.39 17.99
C ILE A 2 16.62 -39.85 18.13
N ASP A 3 17.30 -40.76 17.40
CA ASP A 3 17.08 -42.20 17.53
C ASP A 3 17.74 -42.78 18.77
N ASN A 4 17.69 -44.11 18.93
CA ASN A 4 18.27 -44.80 20.11
C ASN A 4 19.81 -44.80 20.11
N GLU A 5 20.46 -44.45 18.98
CA GLU A 5 21.91 -44.40 18.83
C GLU A 5 22.42 -42.95 18.98
N GLY A 6 21.51 -41.97 19.10
CA GLY A 6 21.81 -40.56 19.28
C GLY A 6 21.88 -39.76 17.97
N ASP A 7 21.52 -40.34 16.83
CA ASP A 7 21.55 -39.73 15.55
C ASP A 7 20.27 -38.91 15.28
N LEU A 8 20.43 -37.77 14.57
CA LEU A 8 19.32 -36.90 14.25
C LEU A 8 18.45 -37.52 13.16
N ILE A 9 17.15 -37.63 13.43
CA ILE A 9 16.15 -38.07 12.47
C ILE A 9 15.52 -36.81 11.84
N GLU A 10 15.89 -36.48 10.62
CA GLU A 10 15.50 -35.24 9.94
C GLU A 10 14.09 -35.26 9.33
N THR A 11 13.52 -36.43 9.07
CA THR A 11 12.29 -36.58 8.26
C THR A 11 11.05 -37.01 9.04
N ILE A 12 10.94 -36.66 10.31
CA ILE A 12 9.76 -37.01 11.11
C ILE A 12 8.66 -35.94 10.87
N PRO A 13 7.45 -36.34 10.45
CA PRO A 13 6.32 -35.43 10.30
C PRO A 13 5.72 -35.11 11.68
N PHE A 14 6.30 -34.14 12.39
CA PHE A 14 5.74 -33.66 13.63
C PHE A 14 4.43 -32.90 13.39
N ILE A 15 3.49 -33.07 14.30
CA ILE A 15 2.32 -32.19 14.46
C ILE A 15 2.68 -31.18 15.54
N PHE A 16 2.70 -29.92 15.15
CA PHE A 16 2.93 -28.81 16.07
C PHE A 16 1.62 -28.19 16.51
N SER A 17 1.53 -27.84 17.79
CA SER A 17 0.41 -27.12 18.36
C SER A 17 0.89 -26.24 19.52
N PHE A 18 0.05 -25.35 20.02
CA PHE A 18 0.34 -24.55 21.18
C PHE A 18 -0.89 -24.36 22.05
N THR A 19 -0.64 -24.07 23.32
CA THR A 19 -1.60 -23.53 24.29
C THR A 19 -0.99 -22.32 24.96
N GLY A 20 -1.81 -21.38 25.45
CA GLY A 20 -1.28 -20.16 26.04
C GLY A 20 -2.21 -19.56 27.09
N VAL A 21 -1.63 -18.72 27.95
CA VAL A 21 -2.34 -17.85 28.89
C VAL A 21 -1.84 -16.44 28.67
N SER A 22 -2.76 -15.53 28.29
CA SER A 22 -2.45 -14.11 28.09
C SER A 22 -2.08 -13.43 29.43
N GLU A 23 -1.20 -12.44 29.38
CA GLU A 23 -0.95 -11.53 30.50
C GLU A 23 -2.11 -10.57 30.73
N SER A 24 -2.89 -10.27 29.67
CA SER A 24 -4.08 -9.42 29.76
C SER A 24 -5.33 -10.25 30.03
N PRO A 25 -6.11 -9.96 31.08
CA PRO A 25 -7.35 -10.68 31.35
C PRO A 25 -8.46 -10.40 30.32
N SER A 26 -8.31 -9.37 29.49
CA SER A 26 -9.27 -8.98 28.46
C SER A 26 -8.99 -9.60 27.08
N GLU A 27 -7.87 -10.33 26.95
CA GLU A 27 -7.44 -10.91 25.68
C GLU A 27 -7.16 -12.41 25.84
N TYR A 28 -7.51 -13.17 24.83
CA TYR A 28 -7.13 -14.59 24.77
C TYR A 28 -5.72 -14.73 24.18
N ALA A 29 -4.95 -15.68 24.70
CA ALA A 29 -3.69 -16.06 24.13
C ALA A 29 -3.90 -16.56 22.69
N SER A 30 -3.31 -15.88 21.72
CA SER A 30 -3.41 -16.18 20.29
C SER A 30 -2.04 -16.13 19.63
N GLY A 31 -1.95 -16.72 18.46
CA GLY A 31 -0.71 -16.79 17.68
C GLY A 31 -0.84 -17.75 16.51
N MET A 32 0.25 -17.96 15.82
CA MET A 32 0.34 -18.86 14.67
C MET A 32 1.52 -19.81 14.86
N ILE A 33 1.35 -21.09 14.44
CA ILE A 33 2.43 -22.07 14.38
C ILE A 33 2.40 -22.77 13.03
N LYS A 34 3.56 -22.86 12.37
CA LYS A 34 3.71 -23.54 11.08
C LYS A 34 4.00 -25.04 11.27
N ASN A 35 3.85 -25.82 10.21
CA ASN A 35 4.23 -27.23 10.18
C ASN A 35 5.76 -27.44 10.38
N SER A 36 6.57 -26.41 10.17
CA SER A 36 8.01 -26.38 10.48
C SER A 36 8.30 -26.25 11.99
N GLY A 37 7.30 -25.84 12.79
CA GLY A 37 7.44 -25.54 14.20
C GLY A 37 7.76 -24.08 14.51
N ASP A 38 7.85 -23.21 13.50
CA ASP A 38 7.97 -21.76 13.68
C ASP A 38 6.71 -21.22 14.35
N PHE A 39 6.89 -20.51 15.46
CA PHE A 39 5.80 -19.98 16.27
C PHE A 39 5.95 -18.47 16.48
N VAL A 40 4.83 -17.76 16.32
CA VAL A 40 4.68 -16.35 16.70
C VAL A 40 3.45 -16.21 17.58
N ALA A 41 3.59 -15.51 18.70
CA ALA A 41 2.45 -15.12 19.55
C ALA A 41 1.95 -13.74 19.14
N ASP A 42 0.63 -13.57 19.05
CA ASP A 42 0.01 -12.26 18.79
C ASP A 42 -0.13 -11.42 20.07
N VAL A 43 -0.19 -12.05 21.23
CA VAL A 43 -0.43 -11.41 22.53
C VAL A 43 0.65 -11.82 23.51
N SER A 44 1.08 -10.91 24.39
CA SER A 44 2.01 -11.25 25.48
C SER A 44 1.40 -12.28 26.45
N GLY A 45 2.26 -13.19 26.93
CA GLY A 45 1.77 -14.26 27.79
C GLY A 45 2.73 -15.45 27.94
N ILE A 46 2.25 -16.50 28.52
CA ILE A 46 2.99 -17.75 28.65
C ILE A 46 2.40 -18.78 27.70
N TYR A 47 3.24 -19.32 26.81
CA TYR A 47 2.86 -20.27 25.78
C TYR A 47 3.59 -21.59 25.95
N THR A 48 2.89 -22.70 25.77
CA THR A 48 3.48 -24.04 25.72
C THR A 48 3.34 -24.58 24.28
N ILE A 49 4.48 -24.76 23.63
CA ILE A 49 4.57 -25.38 22.32
C ILE A 49 4.69 -26.88 22.49
N VAL A 50 3.96 -27.63 21.71
CA VAL A 50 3.92 -29.09 21.69
C VAL A 50 4.31 -29.59 20.32
N ALA A 51 5.28 -30.49 20.24
CA ALA A 51 5.63 -31.27 19.07
C ALA A 51 5.24 -32.72 19.32
N ALA A 52 4.36 -33.30 18.51
CA ALA A 52 3.84 -34.65 18.71
C ALA A 52 4.11 -35.55 17.49
N PHE A 53 4.48 -36.81 17.76
CA PHE A 53 4.65 -37.87 16.75
C PHE A 53 4.47 -39.25 17.37
N GLY A 54 3.65 -40.11 16.74
CA GLY A 54 3.53 -41.54 17.11
C GLY A 54 3.17 -41.78 18.58
N GLY A 55 2.30 -40.98 19.18
CA GLY A 55 1.90 -41.10 20.59
C GLY A 55 2.93 -40.57 21.60
N ARG A 56 4.03 -39.97 21.12
CA ARG A 56 5.02 -39.24 21.93
C ARG A 56 4.89 -37.75 21.72
N GLU A 57 5.24 -36.98 22.75
CA GLU A 57 5.24 -35.52 22.68
C GLU A 57 6.46 -34.93 23.39
N ALA A 58 6.89 -33.76 22.85
CA ALA A 58 7.83 -32.87 23.53
C ALA A 58 7.16 -31.51 23.73
N ARG A 59 7.44 -30.89 24.89
CA ARG A 59 6.83 -29.60 25.24
C ARG A 59 7.92 -28.59 25.59
N ARG A 60 7.68 -27.32 25.20
CA ARG A 60 8.51 -26.19 25.62
C ARG A 60 7.63 -25.01 25.99
N THR A 61 7.84 -24.47 27.18
CA THR A 61 7.16 -23.25 27.63
C THR A 61 8.01 -22.04 27.32
N LEU A 62 7.37 -21.00 26.81
CA LEU A 62 7.96 -19.71 26.42
C LEU A 62 7.19 -18.60 27.14
N GLN A 63 7.89 -17.56 27.59
CA GLN A 63 7.29 -16.31 27.99
C GLN A 63 7.48 -15.32 26.82
N VAL A 64 6.38 -14.74 26.36
CA VAL A 64 6.35 -13.70 25.32
C VAL A 64 6.00 -12.37 25.97
N SER A 65 6.82 -11.38 25.74
CA SER A 65 6.62 -10.01 26.24
C SER A 65 6.16 -9.09 25.12
N ALA A 66 5.35 -8.08 25.47
CA ALA A 66 4.93 -7.04 24.53
C ALA A 66 6.13 -6.29 23.95
N ARG A 67 6.08 -5.93 22.68
CA ARG A 67 7.17 -5.18 22.00
C ARG A 67 7.38 -3.80 22.60
N ASN A 68 6.29 -3.11 22.97
CA ASN A 68 6.30 -1.77 23.58
C ASN A 68 7.21 -0.75 22.84
N VAL A 69 7.19 -0.79 21.50
CA VAL A 69 7.92 0.15 20.66
C VAL A 69 6.94 1.20 20.17
N THR A 70 7.19 2.45 20.52
CA THR A 70 6.44 3.60 20.00
C THR A 70 7.44 4.70 19.65
N GLU A 71 7.39 5.15 18.40
CA GLU A 71 8.26 6.19 17.90
C GLU A 71 7.53 7.54 17.92
N LYS A 72 8.29 8.60 18.12
CA LYS A 72 7.71 9.95 18.17
C LYS A 72 7.40 10.43 16.77
N VAL A 73 6.14 10.84 16.55
CA VAL A 73 5.71 11.53 15.34
C VAL A 73 5.68 13.05 15.60
N GLN A 74 6.27 13.81 14.69
CA GLN A 74 6.28 15.27 14.72
C GLN A 74 5.52 15.78 13.51
N LEU A 75 4.44 16.51 13.73
CA LEU A 75 3.81 17.29 12.66
C LEU A 75 4.82 18.33 12.14
N LYS A 76 4.95 18.38 10.81
CA LYS A 76 5.81 19.35 10.12
C LYS A 76 4.99 20.40 9.41
N GLY A 77 4.14 20.03 8.51
CA GLY A 77 3.35 20.96 7.73
C GLY A 77 1.95 20.45 7.44
N HIS A 78 1.06 21.38 7.09
CA HIS A 78 -0.29 21.11 6.65
C HIS A 78 -0.69 22.11 5.57
N GLY A 79 -0.99 21.58 4.38
CA GLY A 79 -1.56 22.29 3.23
C GLY A 79 -3.06 22.07 3.18
N THR A 80 -3.83 22.97 3.77
CA THR A 80 -5.29 22.80 3.91
C THR A 80 -6.00 22.85 2.57
N VAL A 81 -6.82 21.83 2.28
CA VAL A 81 -7.82 21.82 1.23
C VAL A 81 -9.15 21.44 1.88
N SER A 82 -10.13 22.36 1.82
CA SER A 82 -11.42 22.19 2.50
C SER A 82 -12.65 22.45 1.64
N ASN A 83 -12.45 22.95 0.43
CA ASN A 83 -13.53 23.22 -0.53
C ASN A 83 -13.90 21.97 -1.37
N VAL A 84 -13.03 20.99 -1.41
CA VAL A 84 -13.17 19.75 -2.17
C VAL A 84 -12.45 18.63 -1.42
N HIS A 85 -12.78 17.37 -1.67
CA HIS A 85 -12.01 16.24 -1.15
C HIS A 85 -10.66 16.11 -1.87
N THR A 86 -9.61 15.81 -1.12
CA THR A 86 -8.28 15.54 -1.66
C THR A 86 -8.12 14.05 -1.87
N SER A 87 -7.66 13.64 -3.05
CA SER A 87 -7.41 12.24 -3.40
C SER A 87 -5.92 11.88 -3.25
N ASP A 88 -5.34 11.18 -4.20
CA ASP A 88 -3.97 10.70 -4.13
C ASP A 88 -2.91 11.80 -4.25
N LEU A 89 -1.66 11.44 -3.98
CA LEU A 89 -0.51 12.34 -4.08
C LEU A 89 0.67 11.65 -4.78
N TRP A 90 1.58 12.50 -5.28
CA TRP A 90 2.91 12.08 -5.65
C TRP A 90 3.93 13.13 -5.26
N VAL A 91 4.97 12.73 -4.52
CA VAL A 91 6.07 13.60 -4.11
C VAL A 91 7.31 13.25 -4.91
N TRP A 92 8.02 14.26 -5.43
CA TRP A 92 9.23 14.04 -6.23
C TRP A 92 10.26 15.16 -6.06
N GLU A 93 11.51 14.87 -6.41
CA GLU A 93 12.52 15.89 -6.60
C GLU A 93 12.44 16.43 -8.03
N GLY A 94 12.23 17.74 -8.17
CA GLY A 94 12.23 18.41 -9.47
C GLY A 94 13.64 18.51 -10.06
N ILE A 95 13.71 18.81 -11.35
CA ILE A 95 15.00 18.96 -12.07
C ILE A 95 15.88 20.10 -11.53
N ASP A 96 15.30 21.00 -10.75
CA ASP A 96 15.98 22.10 -10.06
C ASP A 96 16.49 21.70 -8.65
N GLY A 97 16.30 20.44 -8.25
CA GLY A 97 16.72 19.88 -6.96
C GLY A 97 15.83 20.28 -5.79
N ARG A 98 14.68 20.90 -6.04
CA ARG A 98 13.66 21.19 -5.03
C ARG A 98 12.66 20.04 -4.95
N ASP A 99 11.97 19.95 -3.83
CA ASP A 99 10.96 18.92 -3.63
C ASP A 99 9.57 19.47 -3.88
N TYR A 100 8.79 18.72 -4.62
CA TYR A 100 7.43 19.07 -5.01
C TYR A 100 6.45 17.94 -4.69
N CYS A 101 5.18 18.30 -4.63
CA CYS A 101 4.08 17.34 -4.50
C CYS A 101 2.95 17.75 -5.46
N VAL A 102 2.29 16.79 -6.06
CA VAL A 102 1.01 16.96 -6.71
C VAL A 102 -0.05 16.21 -5.94
N THR A 103 -1.24 16.80 -5.79
CA THR A 103 -2.40 16.14 -5.19
C THR A 103 -3.59 16.23 -6.11
N GLY A 104 -4.36 15.14 -6.21
CA GLY A 104 -5.63 15.13 -6.93
C GLY A 104 -6.81 15.59 -6.08
N THR A 105 -8.02 15.57 -6.68
CA THR A 105 -9.27 15.95 -6.03
C THR A 105 -10.38 14.97 -6.37
N TRP A 106 -11.30 14.75 -5.43
CA TRP A 106 -12.43 13.86 -5.61
C TRP A 106 -13.76 14.60 -5.44
N GLY A 107 -14.69 14.36 -6.35
CA GLY A 107 -16.00 15.02 -6.30
C GLY A 107 -15.94 16.54 -6.42
N GLY A 108 -14.94 17.07 -7.11
CA GLY A 108 -14.67 18.49 -7.24
C GLY A 108 -14.83 19.03 -8.65
N ASN A 109 -13.94 19.93 -9.03
CA ASN A 109 -13.96 20.65 -10.32
C ASN A 109 -12.82 20.22 -11.26
N GLY A 110 -12.30 19.00 -11.10
CA GLY A 110 -11.20 18.48 -11.92
C GLY A 110 -9.88 19.21 -11.67
N GLU A 111 -9.59 19.54 -10.42
CA GLU A 111 -8.37 20.24 -10.03
C GLU A 111 -7.29 19.26 -9.59
N ALA A 112 -6.03 19.54 -9.97
CA ALA A 112 -4.83 18.97 -9.40
C ALA A 112 -3.99 20.12 -8.85
N TYR A 113 -3.59 20.06 -7.59
CA TYR A 113 -2.81 21.08 -6.92
C TYR A 113 -1.34 20.71 -6.90
N PHE A 114 -0.47 21.64 -7.26
CA PHE A 114 0.98 21.52 -7.18
C PHE A 114 1.51 22.30 -5.98
N TRP A 115 2.41 21.67 -5.23
CA TRP A 115 2.95 22.19 -3.98
C TRP A 115 4.47 22.20 -4.04
N ASP A 116 5.10 23.27 -3.52
CA ASP A 116 6.51 23.26 -3.13
C ASP A 116 6.59 22.72 -1.70
N VAL A 117 7.24 21.59 -1.53
CA VAL A 117 7.40 20.90 -0.25
C VAL A 117 8.86 20.77 0.18
N THR A 118 9.74 21.58 -0.43
CA THR A 118 11.18 21.63 -0.14
C THR A 118 11.47 21.86 1.33
N ASP A 119 10.69 22.73 1.98
CA ASP A 119 10.63 22.80 3.43
C ASP A 119 9.37 22.07 3.91
N PRO A 120 9.49 20.87 4.48
CA PRO A 120 8.32 20.11 4.92
C PRO A 120 7.51 20.78 6.05
N ASN A 121 8.01 21.87 6.64
CA ASN A 121 7.24 22.70 7.58
C ASN A 121 6.34 23.71 6.86
N GLN A 122 6.51 23.93 5.55
CA GLN A 122 5.79 24.92 4.76
C GLN A 122 5.32 24.28 3.43
N LEU A 123 4.13 23.72 3.42
CA LEU A 123 3.53 23.15 2.21
C LEU A 123 2.89 24.30 1.41
N ILE A 124 3.58 24.79 0.39
CA ILE A 124 3.21 26.01 -0.34
C ILE A 124 2.54 25.63 -1.66
N PRO A 125 1.24 25.94 -1.86
CA PRO A 125 0.63 25.76 -3.16
C PRO A 125 1.29 26.71 -4.18
N ILE A 126 1.68 26.17 -5.33
CA ILE A 126 2.43 26.92 -6.35
C ILE A 126 1.72 27.01 -7.69
N ASP A 127 0.88 26.01 -8.03
CA ASP A 127 0.11 25.98 -9.26
C ASP A 127 -1.14 25.10 -9.12
N THR A 128 -2.07 25.23 -10.06
CA THR A 128 -3.29 24.42 -10.13
C THR A 128 -3.65 24.16 -11.58
N ILE A 129 -3.63 22.89 -11.96
CA ILE A 129 -4.18 22.45 -13.25
C ILE A 129 -5.66 22.12 -13.07
N ARG A 130 -6.50 22.62 -13.99
CA ARG A 130 -7.93 22.32 -14.04
C ARG A 130 -8.30 21.67 -15.37
N VAL A 131 -9.02 20.57 -15.29
CA VAL A 131 -9.52 19.81 -16.44
C VAL A 131 -11.03 19.61 -16.35
N ASP A 132 -11.67 19.30 -17.48
CA ASP A 132 -13.08 18.89 -17.46
C ASP A 132 -13.20 17.48 -16.86
N ALA A 133 -13.37 17.43 -15.54
CA ALA A 133 -13.55 16.22 -14.76
C ALA A 133 -14.30 16.54 -13.47
N ARG A 134 -15.01 15.58 -12.94
CA ARG A 134 -15.53 15.62 -11.57
C ARG A 134 -14.45 15.17 -10.56
N THR A 135 -13.59 14.25 -10.98
CA THR A 135 -12.59 13.62 -10.13
C THR A 135 -11.27 13.50 -10.89
N VAL A 136 -10.19 13.93 -10.26
CA VAL A 136 -8.80 13.61 -10.55
C VAL A 136 -8.36 12.67 -9.43
N ASN A 137 -8.66 11.37 -9.57
CA ASN A 137 -8.47 10.43 -8.47
C ASN A 137 -7.01 10.15 -8.19
N ASP A 138 -6.24 9.93 -9.24
CA ASP A 138 -4.85 9.52 -9.13
C ASP A 138 -3.92 10.44 -9.93
N VAL A 139 -2.71 10.62 -9.39
CA VAL A 139 -1.67 11.50 -9.91
C VAL A 139 -0.31 10.81 -9.77
N LYS A 140 0.48 10.79 -10.82
CA LYS A 140 1.84 10.21 -10.80
C LYS A 140 2.81 11.09 -11.57
N VAL A 141 4.07 11.09 -11.17
CA VAL A 141 5.15 11.80 -11.87
C VAL A 141 6.20 10.80 -12.32
N SER A 142 6.73 11.04 -13.52
CA SER A 142 7.82 10.22 -14.07
C SER A 142 9.07 10.27 -13.20
N GLU A 143 9.88 9.22 -13.26
CA GLU A 143 11.10 9.08 -12.45
C GLU A 143 12.12 10.22 -12.68
N ASP A 144 12.15 10.80 -13.88
CA ASP A 144 12.99 11.95 -14.22
C ASP A 144 12.43 13.31 -13.78
N GLY A 145 11.24 13.33 -13.15
CA GLY A 145 10.60 14.52 -12.60
C GLY A 145 10.05 15.50 -13.61
N LYS A 146 9.83 15.08 -14.88
CA LYS A 146 9.41 16.02 -15.95
C LYS A 146 7.97 15.88 -16.40
N ILE A 147 7.40 14.68 -16.29
CA ILE A 147 6.04 14.39 -16.77
C ILE A 147 5.16 14.01 -15.59
N CYS A 148 4.06 14.72 -15.42
CA CYS A 148 2.98 14.32 -14.53
C CYS A 148 1.80 13.80 -15.35
N VAL A 149 1.19 12.73 -14.89
CA VAL A 149 -0.08 12.21 -15.44
C VAL A 149 -1.13 12.26 -14.35
N ILE A 150 -2.30 12.76 -14.72
CA ILE A 150 -3.47 12.75 -13.85
C ILE A 150 -4.61 11.97 -14.50
N SER A 151 -5.35 11.22 -13.70
CA SER A 151 -6.55 10.52 -14.12
C SER A 151 -7.71 11.51 -14.31
N ARG A 152 -8.71 11.13 -15.11
CA ARG A 152 -9.84 11.99 -15.45
C ARG A 152 -11.13 11.19 -15.47
N GLU A 153 -12.01 11.48 -14.51
CA GLU A 153 -13.32 10.85 -14.37
C GLU A 153 -14.46 11.86 -14.30
N GLY A 154 -15.62 11.47 -14.82
CA GLY A 154 -16.82 12.27 -14.77
C GLY A 154 -16.72 13.55 -15.61
N ALA A 155 -16.05 13.50 -16.76
CA ALA A 155 -15.99 14.60 -17.71
C ALA A 155 -17.37 14.95 -18.25
N SER A 156 -17.66 16.27 -18.42
CA SER A 156 -18.97 16.77 -18.88
C SER A 156 -19.31 16.27 -20.29
N ASN A 157 -18.31 16.12 -21.13
CA ASN A 157 -18.41 15.60 -22.49
C ASN A 157 -18.36 14.06 -22.56
N ARG A 158 -18.27 13.36 -21.39
CA ARG A 158 -18.12 11.90 -21.28
C ARG A 158 -16.88 11.32 -21.94
N LYS A 159 -15.88 12.15 -22.21
CA LYS A 159 -14.56 11.74 -22.67
C LYS A 159 -13.59 11.79 -21.52
N ASN A 160 -13.62 10.79 -20.71
CA ASN A 160 -12.67 10.58 -19.61
C ASN A 160 -11.26 10.29 -20.17
N GLY A 161 -10.35 9.77 -19.38
CA GLY A 161 -9.03 9.38 -19.84
C GLY A 161 -7.90 9.96 -18.99
N LEU A 162 -6.85 10.39 -19.65
CA LEU A 162 -5.63 10.91 -19.04
C LEU A 162 -5.32 12.33 -19.45
N VAL A 163 -4.64 13.07 -18.59
CA VAL A 163 -4.00 14.33 -18.95
C VAL A 163 -2.51 14.25 -18.63
N ILE A 164 -1.69 14.56 -19.62
CA ILE A 164 -0.23 14.56 -19.56
C ILE A 164 0.25 15.99 -19.42
N ILE A 165 1.06 16.25 -18.41
CA ILE A 165 1.46 17.60 -17.98
C ILE A 165 2.98 17.66 -17.93
N ASP A 166 3.56 18.68 -18.53
CA ASP A 166 4.97 19.03 -18.34
C ASP A 166 5.13 19.71 -16.97
N VAL A 167 5.93 19.10 -16.10
CA VAL A 167 6.27 19.58 -14.78
C VAL A 167 7.77 19.85 -14.61
N SER A 168 8.48 20.06 -15.71
CA SER A 168 9.88 20.51 -15.68
C SER A 168 10.04 21.82 -14.91
N ASN A 169 9.01 22.67 -14.92
CA ASN A 169 8.83 23.79 -13.99
C ASN A 169 7.47 23.65 -13.30
N PRO A 170 7.40 23.04 -12.10
CA PRO A 170 6.13 22.81 -11.41
C PRO A 170 5.36 24.08 -11.01
N ARG A 171 6.00 25.25 -11.07
CA ARG A 171 5.37 26.56 -10.82
C ARG A 171 4.62 27.10 -12.04
N GLU A 172 4.80 26.49 -13.20
CA GLU A 172 4.18 26.80 -14.49
C GLU A 172 3.86 25.48 -15.19
N ALA A 173 3.16 24.57 -14.48
CA ALA A 173 2.78 23.28 -15.01
C ALA A 173 1.89 23.43 -16.25
N ALA A 174 2.17 22.70 -17.32
CA ALA A 174 1.50 22.87 -18.59
C ALA A 174 0.95 21.56 -19.16
N ILE A 175 -0.33 21.53 -19.50
CA ILE A 175 -0.93 20.40 -20.22
C ILE A 175 -0.28 20.31 -21.60
N ILE A 176 0.31 19.17 -21.92
CA ILE A 176 0.96 18.91 -23.22
C ILE A 176 0.18 17.94 -24.09
N ALA A 177 -0.61 17.05 -23.48
CA ALA A 177 -1.50 16.15 -24.20
C ALA A 177 -2.67 15.70 -23.32
N THR A 178 -3.73 15.24 -23.97
CA THR A 178 -4.81 14.45 -23.38
C THR A 178 -4.94 13.17 -24.18
N TYR A 179 -5.26 12.07 -23.48
CA TYR A 179 -5.46 10.77 -24.13
C TYR A 179 -6.75 10.14 -23.65
N ASP A 180 -7.70 9.90 -24.54
CA ASP A 180 -9.01 9.32 -24.26
C ASP A 180 -9.36 8.10 -25.13
N GLU A 181 -8.48 7.71 -26.06
CA GLU A 181 -8.71 6.59 -26.95
C GLU A 181 -8.81 5.27 -26.18
N GLY A 182 -10.01 4.66 -26.19
CA GLY A 182 -10.32 3.45 -25.45
C GLY A 182 -10.47 3.62 -23.93
N LEU A 183 -10.36 4.85 -23.40
CA LEU A 183 -10.41 5.17 -21.97
C LEU A 183 -11.65 5.96 -21.54
N THR A 184 -12.63 6.12 -22.44
CA THR A 184 -13.81 6.97 -22.20
C THR A 184 -14.73 6.48 -21.09
N GLY A 185 -14.62 5.21 -20.66
CA GLY A 185 -15.35 4.65 -19.52
C GLY A 185 -14.91 5.21 -18.16
N GLY A 186 -13.73 5.79 -18.09
CA GLY A 186 -13.11 6.35 -16.88
C GLY A 186 -11.75 5.74 -16.62
N VAL A 187 -10.85 6.55 -16.06
CA VAL A 187 -9.55 6.12 -15.60
C VAL A 187 -9.46 6.48 -14.12
N HIS A 188 -9.57 5.46 -13.27
CA HIS A 188 -9.55 5.65 -11.83
C HIS A 188 -8.12 5.83 -11.33
N ASN A 189 -7.23 4.88 -11.62
CA ASN A 189 -5.83 4.91 -11.24
C ASN A 189 -4.91 4.85 -12.45
N VAL A 190 -3.69 5.37 -12.27
CA VAL A 190 -2.63 5.41 -13.27
C VAL A 190 -1.30 5.07 -12.62
N PHE A 191 -0.37 4.51 -13.37
CA PHE A 191 1.02 4.40 -12.96
C PHE A 191 1.94 4.79 -14.11
N ILE A 192 3.04 5.47 -13.81
CA ILE A 192 4.10 5.75 -14.80
C ILE A 192 5.30 4.87 -14.48
N TYR A 193 5.73 4.09 -15.44
CA TYR A 193 6.95 3.31 -15.33
C TYR A 193 7.76 3.45 -16.62
N LYS A 194 8.96 4.02 -16.51
CA LYS A 194 9.79 4.42 -17.66
C LYS A 194 8.95 5.26 -18.63
N ASP A 195 8.96 4.94 -19.92
CA ASP A 195 8.26 5.67 -20.97
C ASP A 195 6.82 5.16 -21.21
N HIS A 196 6.17 4.60 -20.18
CA HIS A 196 4.82 4.04 -20.30
C HIS A 196 3.91 4.47 -19.16
N ILE A 197 2.66 4.76 -19.52
CA ILE A 197 1.57 4.95 -18.58
C ILE A 197 0.71 3.68 -18.56
N TYR A 198 0.41 3.17 -17.38
CA TYR A 198 -0.52 2.07 -17.15
C TYR A 198 -1.81 2.70 -16.61
N ALA A 199 -2.83 2.72 -17.45
CA ALA A 199 -4.08 3.43 -17.18
C ALA A 199 -5.21 2.43 -16.95
N LEU A 200 -5.81 2.44 -15.77
CA LEU A 200 -6.97 1.62 -15.48
C LEU A 200 -8.16 2.08 -16.33
N SER A 201 -8.65 1.21 -17.17
CA SER A 201 -9.76 1.49 -18.08
C SER A 201 -11.04 0.84 -17.58
N ASN A 202 -12.01 1.66 -17.22
CA ASN A 202 -13.36 1.25 -16.83
C ASN A 202 -13.42 0.23 -15.66
N GLY A 203 -12.35 0.13 -14.85
CA GLY A 203 -12.25 -0.84 -13.76
C GLY A 203 -12.15 -2.31 -14.22
N GLU A 204 -11.85 -2.58 -15.49
CA GLU A 204 -11.78 -3.95 -16.05
C GLU A 204 -10.35 -4.37 -16.38
N ARG A 205 -9.54 -3.44 -16.88
CA ARG A 205 -8.18 -3.71 -17.37
C ARG A 205 -7.28 -2.49 -17.16
N TYR A 206 -6.01 -2.64 -17.42
CA TYR A 206 -5.17 -1.47 -17.71
C TYR A 206 -4.65 -1.49 -19.14
N ASP A 207 -4.76 -0.32 -19.78
CA ASP A 207 -4.18 -0.04 -21.08
C ASP A 207 -2.79 0.55 -20.88
N ILE A 208 -1.82 0.11 -21.70
CA ILE A 208 -0.43 0.54 -21.62
C ILE A 208 -0.16 1.49 -22.76
N ILE A 209 0.22 2.73 -22.41
CA ILE A 209 0.36 3.85 -23.32
C ILE A 209 1.82 4.28 -23.33
N ASN A 210 2.47 4.19 -24.48
CA ASN A 210 3.83 4.69 -24.69
C ASN A 210 3.80 6.23 -24.74
N ILE A 211 4.71 6.85 -24.00
CA ILE A 211 4.92 8.30 -23.90
C ILE A 211 6.39 8.70 -24.14
N GLU A 212 7.15 7.92 -24.90
CA GLU A 212 8.49 8.32 -25.37
C GLU A 212 8.43 9.72 -26.04
N ASP A 213 7.38 9.99 -26.81
CA ASP A 213 6.94 11.33 -27.16
C ASP A 213 5.65 11.66 -26.39
N PRO A 214 5.72 12.39 -25.26
CA PRO A 214 4.55 12.65 -24.42
C PRO A 214 3.49 13.56 -25.10
N LYS A 215 3.84 14.20 -26.23
CA LYS A 215 2.89 14.96 -27.06
C LYS A 215 2.09 14.08 -28.02
N SER A 216 2.53 12.84 -28.22
CA SER A 216 1.92 11.89 -29.15
C SER A 216 1.75 10.50 -28.50
N PRO A 217 1.03 10.41 -27.36
CA PRO A 217 0.86 9.17 -26.64
C PRO A 217 0.18 8.11 -27.51
N LYS A 218 0.60 6.84 -27.37
CA LYS A 218 0.08 5.72 -28.17
C LYS A 218 -0.12 4.49 -27.33
N LYS A 219 -1.29 3.87 -27.43
CA LYS A 219 -1.52 2.56 -26.83
C LYS A 219 -0.64 1.50 -27.49
N VAL A 220 0.07 0.72 -26.67
CA VAL A 220 0.96 -0.36 -27.14
C VAL A 220 0.58 -1.73 -26.58
N GLY A 221 -0.19 -1.80 -25.51
CA GLY A 221 -0.58 -3.06 -24.91
C GLY A 221 -1.81 -2.92 -24.00
N THR A 222 -2.26 -4.05 -23.52
CA THR A 222 -3.36 -4.19 -22.55
C THR A 222 -3.11 -5.40 -21.67
N PHE A 223 -3.41 -5.30 -20.40
CA PHE A 223 -3.59 -6.45 -19.53
C PHE A 223 -5.01 -6.48 -19.00
N GLU A 224 -5.65 -7.63 -19.17
CA GLU A 224 -7.00 -7.93 -18.74
C GLU A 224 -7.04 -9.40 -18.30
N LEU A 225 -7.75 -9.71 -17.21
CA LEU A 225 -7.90 -11.08 -16.75
C LEU A 225 -8.90 -11.80 -17.65
N ASP A 226 -8.57 -13.04 -18.02
CA ASP A 226 -9.49 -13.95 -18.75
C ASP A 226 -10.35 -14.73 -17.74
N GLU A 227 -11.09 -13.97 -16.88
CA GLU A 227 -11.91 -14.51 -15.81
C GLU A 227 -13.31 -13.86 -15.82
N PRO A 228 -14.41 -14.62 -15.62
CA PRO A 228 -15.75 -14.08 -15.66
C PRO A 228 -16.02 -13.04 -14.57
N GLY A 229 -16.38 -11.81 -14.95
CA GLY A 229 -16.70 -10.73 -14.01
C GLY A 229 -15.45 -10.18 -13.30
N HIS A 230 -14.29 -10.33 -13.94
CA HIS A 230 -13.06 -9.72 -13.46
C HIS A 230 -13.20 -8.19 -13.35
N SER A 231 -12.40 -7.64 -12.47
CA SER A 231 -12.26 -6.19 -12.32
C SER A 231 -10.89 -5.89 -11.72
N ILE A 232 -10.43 -4.66 -11.90
CA ILE A 232 -9.15 -4.17 -11.40
C ILE A 232 -9.37 -2.82 -10.73
N HIS A 233 -8.62 -2.56 -9.66
CA HIS A 233 -8.66 -1.29 -8.96
C HIS A 233 -7.38 -0.49 -9.06
N ASP A 234 -6.21 -1.14 -8.95
CA ASP A 234 -4.93 -0.44 -8.93
C ASP A 234 -3.81 -1.28 -9.54
N VAL A 235 -2.71 -0.63 -9.86
CA VAL A 235 -1.47 -1.25 -10.32
C VAL A 235 -0.26 -0.47 -9.79
N TRP A 236 0.62 -1.17 -9.08
CA TRP A 236 1.95 -0.70 -8.71
C TRP A 236 2.99 -1.38 -9.58
N ILE A 237 4.03 -0.66 -10.05
CA ILE A 237 5.06 -1.27 -10.90
C ILE A 237 6.44 -1.01 -10.31
N GLU A 238 7.19 -2.09 -10.13
CA GLU A 238 8.58 -2.07 -9.68
C GLU A 238 9.38 -3.12 -10.45
N ASP A 239 10.59 -2.76 -10.90
CA ASP A 239 11.51 -3.62 -11.64
C ASP A 239 10.88 -4.36 -12.85
N GLY A 240 9.90 -3.74 -13.53
CA GLY A 240 9.22 -4.31 -14.69
C GLY A 240 8.19 -5.39 -14.34
N ILE A 241 7.80 -5.49 -13.08
CA ILE A 241 6.68 -6.31 -12.60
C ILE A 241 5.54 -5.39 -12.17
N ALA A 242 4.37 -5.61 -12.70
CA ALA A 242 3.15 -4.96 -12.27
C ALA A 242 2.45 -5.82 -11.19
N TYR A 243 2.21 -5.23 -10.04
CA TYR A 243 1.42 -5.78 -8.93
C TYR A 243 0.01 -5.23 -9.07
N SER A 244 -0.84 -6.05 -9.64
CA SER A 244 -2.18 -5.70 -10.07
C SER A 244 -3.20 -6.08 -9.00
N SER A 245 -4.04 -5.14 -8.58
CA SER A 245 -5.05 -5.33 -7.54
C SER A 245 -6.40 -5.54 -8.20
N ASN A 246 -6.96 -6.76 -8.08
CA ASN A 246 -8.08 -7.20 -8.90
C ASN A 246 -9.31 -7.60 -8.08
N TRP A 247 -9.65 -6.85 -7.04
CA TRP A 247 -10.82 -7.09 -6.20
C TRP A 247 -10.94 -8.57 -5.76
N ALA A 248 -11.99 -9.25 -6.18
CA ALA A 248 -12.25 -10.65 -5.84
C ALA A 248 -11.21 -11.64 -6.37
N TYR A 249 -10.44 -11.26 -7.39
CA TYR A 249 -9.38 -12.08 -7.94
C TYR A 249 -8.01 -11.83 -7.28
N GLY A 250 -7.96 -10.94 -6.27
CA GLY A 250 -6.77 -10.68 -5.45
C GLY A 250 -5.62 -10.06 -6.22
N VAL A 251 -4.40 -10.38 -5.83
CA VAL A 251 -3.17 -9.84 -6.41
C VAL A 251 -2.70 -10.67 -7.58
N TRP A 252 -2.34 -10.00 -8.67
CA TRP A 252 -1.66 -10.60 -9.81
C TRP A 252 -0.31 -9.93 -10.04
N MET A 253 0.75 -10.73 -10.13
CA MET A 253 2.06 -10.30 -10.59
C MET A 253 2.13 -10.49 -12.11
N VAL A 254 2.45 -9.43 -12.82
CA VAL A 254 2.48 -9.42 -14.29
C VAL A 254 3.81 -8.90 -14.79
N ASP A 255 4.48 -9.66 -15.64
CA ASP A 255 5.71 -9.23 -16.32
C ASP A 255 5.35 -8.21 -17.40
N VAL A 256 5.82 -6.99 -17.21
CA VAL A 256 5.66 -5.87 -18.14
C VAL A 256 7.02 -5.36 -18.65
N GLY A 257 8.05 -6.19 -18.51
CA GLY A 257 9.42 -5.87 -18.96
C GLY A 257 10.52 -6.32 -18.02
N ASN A 258 10.21 -7.13 -16.98
CA ASN A 258 11.17 -7.78 -16.12
C ASN A 258 11.87 -8.96 -16.83
N GLY A 259 11.15 -9.70 -17.64
CA GLY A 259 11.64 -10.84 -18.41
C GLY A 259 11.40 -12.21 -17.76
N MET A 260 10.82 -12.29 -16.56
CA MET A 260 10.54 -13.56 -15.86
C MET A 260 9.61 -14.47 -16.64
N ALA A 261 8.58 -13.89 -17.26
CA ALA A 261 7.61 -14.62 -18.10
C ALA A 261 7.75 -14.27 -19.59
N GLY A 262 8.78 -13.51 -19.97
CA GLY A 262 8.97 -13.01 -21.33
C GLY A 262 7.95 -11.93 -21.71
N GLY A 263 7.47 -11.19 -20.71
CA GLY A 263 6.54 -10.09 -20.87
C GLY A 263 7.20 -8.80 -21.35
N SER A 264 6.39 -7.88 -21.82
CA SER A 264 6.78 -6.53 -22.23
C SER A 264 5.58 -5.58 -22.13
N PRO A 265 5.75 -4.25 -22.20
CA PRO A 265 4.62 -3.34 -22.24
C PRO A 265 3.63 -3.63 -23.36
N SER A 266 4.10 -4.11 -24.52
CA SER A 266 3.23 -4.48 -25.66
C SER A 266 2.62 -5.89 -25.56
N ASN A 267 3.10 -6.71 -24.64
CA ASN A 267 2.64 -8.07 -24.45
C ASN A 267 2.86 -8.51 -22.98
N PRO A 268 2.10 -7.93 -22.04
CA PRO A 268 2.22 -8.27 -20.62
C PRO A 268 1.89 -9.74 -20.38
N LYS A 269 2.58 -10.38 -19.42
CA LYS A 269 2.44 -11.81 -19.13
C LYS A 269 2.24 -12.05 -17.63
N PRO A 270 1.23 -12.81 -17.21
CA PRO A 270 1.08 -13.19 -15.81
C PRO A 270 2.27 -14.04 -15.34
N ILE A 271 2.71 -13.81 -14.10
CA ILE A 271 3.76 -14.56 -13.41
C ILE A 271 3.16 -15.46 -12.35
N ALA A 272 2.41 -14.87 -11.41
CA ALA A 272 1.81 -15.53 -10.27
C ALA A 272 0.61 -14.73 -9.78
N ASN A 273 -0.27 -15.35 -9.00
CA ASN A 273 -1.40 -14.67 -8.39
C ASN A 273 -1.76 -15.28 -7.03
N TYR A 274 -2.45 -14.51 -6.20
CA TYR A 274 -3.05 -14.99 -4.97
C TYR A 274 -4.39 -14.29 -4.74
N ALA A 275 -5.45 -15.07 -4.62
CA ALA A 275 -6.78 -14.60 -4.26
C ALA A 275 -7.10 -14.97 -2.82
N TYR A 276 -7.73 -14.07 -2.07
CA TYR A 276 -8.10 -14.27 -0.69
C TYR A 276 -9.60 -13.94 -0.45
N PRO A 277 -10.21 -14.48 0.64
CA PRO A 277 -11.67 -14.54 0.75
C PRO A 277 -12.40 -13.21 0.87
N SER A 278 -11.72 -12.10 1.25
CA SER A 278 -12.39 -10.80 1.42
C SER A 278 -13.01 -10.30 0.11
N GLY A 279 -12.31 -10.48 -1.00
CA GLY A 279 -12.72 -10.00 -2.30
C GLY A 279 -12.65 -8.47 -2.48
N TRP A 280 -11.89 -7.77 -1.61
CA TRP A 280 -11.80 -6.31 -1.56
C TRP A 280 -10.41 -5.79 -1.88
N ASN A 281 -9.61 -6.55 -2.63
CA ASN A 281 -8.24 -6.16 -2.99
C ASN A 281 -8.22 -4.84 -3.76
N HIS A 282 -7.68 -3.81 -3.11
CA HIS A 282 -7.62 -2.43 -3.58
C HIS A 282 -6.22 -2.02 -4.03
N ALA A 283 -5.21 -2.32 -3.24
CA ALA A 283 -3.82 -1.94 -3.48
C ALA A 283 -2.87 -3.12 -3.23
N ALA A 284 -1.71 -3.14 -3.88
CA ALA A 284 -0.67 -4.16 -3.68
C ALA A 284 0.71 -3.51 -3.77
N PHE A 285 1.62 -3.88 -2.86
CA PHE A 285 2.98 -3.36 -2.82
C PHE A 285 3.98 -4.48 -2.52
N PRO A 286 5.11 -4.60 -3.26
CA PRO A 286 6.13 -5.60 -3.01
C PRO A 286 6.98 -5.27 -1.80
N TYR A 287 7.43 -6.30 -1.08
CA TYR A 287 8.41 -6.20 0.00
C TYR A 287 9.43 -7.33 -0.05
N HIS A 288 10.69 -6.98 -0.22
CA HIS A 288 11.81 -7.91 -0.19
C HIS A 288 12.53 -7.84 1.15
N ASP A 289 12.37 -8.85 2.00
CA ASP A 289 13.14 -8.97 3.23
C ASP A 289 14.59 -9.40 2.90
N LYS A 290 15.49 -8.43 2.91
CA LYS A 290 16.92 -8.65 2.59
C LYS A 290 17.65 -9.54 3.60
N LYS A 291 17.10 -9.74 4.81
CA LYS A 291 17.72 -10.56 5.86
C LYS A 291 17.38 -12.03 5.71
N THR A 292 16.13 -12.32 5.36
CA THR A 292 15.64 -13.70 5.19
C THR A 292 15.67 -14.16 3.74
N GLY A 293 15.76 -13.23 2.78
CA GLY A 293 15.62 -13.49 1.35
C GLY A 293 14.18 -13.78 0.92
N LYS A 294 13.21 -13.59 1.81
CA LYS A 294 11.80 -13.77 1.48
C LYS A 294 11.25 -12.62 0.68
N PHE A 295 10.31 -12.95 -0.18
CA PHE A 295 9.57 -11.99 -0.98
C PHE A 295 8.09 -12.01 -0.60
N TYR A 296 7.56 -10.84 -0.25
CA TYR A 296 6.17 -10.66 0.12
C TYR A 296 5.49 -9.66 -0.80
N VAL A 297 4.18 -9.83 -0.98
CA VAL A 297 3.31 -8.78 -1.47
C VAL A 297 2.34 -8.42 -0.35
N ILE A 298 2.28 -7.13 -0.04
CA ILE A 298 1.33 -6.59 0.93
C ILE A 298 0.14 -6.10 0.14
N ALA A 299 -1.00 -6.74 0.35
CA ALA A 299 -2.26 -6.43 -0.33
C ALA A 299 -3.21 -5.71 0.63
N GLY A 300 -3.76 -4.60 0.22
CA GLY A 300 -4.72 -3.82 1.00
C GLY A 300 -6.15 -4.04 0.53
N ASP A 301 -7.06 -4.21 1.47
CA ASP A 301 -8.49 -4.18 1.23
C ASP A 301 -9.03 -2.76 1.32
N GLU A 302 -10.05 -2.45 0.55
CA GLU A 302 -10.91 -1.29 0.71
C GLU A 302 -12.37 -1.70 0.75
N ALA A 303 -13.10 -1.30 1.78
CA ALA A 303 -14.52 -1.57 1.87
C ALA A 303 -15.30 -0.44 2.57
N PHE A 304 -16.52 -0.23 2.13
CA PHE A 304 -17.47 0.71 2.74
C PHE A 304 -18.80 -0.02 3.01
N PRO A 305 -18.92 -0.75 4.12
CA PRO A 305 -20.08 -1.60 4.40
C PRO A 305 -21.40 -0.83 4.46
N ASN A 306 -21.33 0.46 4.80
CA ASN A 306 -22.50 1.35 4.90
C ASN A 306 -22.54 2.42 3.79
N GLY A 307 -21.70 2.25 2.74
CA GLY A 307 -21.52 3.22 1.68
C GLY A 307 -20.58 4.37 2.04
N LEU A 308 -20.10 5.07 1.02
CA LEU A 308 -19.23 6.23 1.13
C LEU A 308 -20.11 7.50 1.31
N ASN A 309 -19.94 8.21 2.43
CA ASN A 309 -20.57 9.51 2.64
C ASN A 309 -19.65 10.62 2.14
N THR A 310 -20.10 11.34 1.12
CA THR A 310 -19.30 12.40 0.47
C THR A 310 -19.76 13.81 0.84
N GLU A 311 -20.79 13.97 1.69
CA GLU A 311 -21.43 15.27 1.85
C GLU A 311 -21.28 15.88 3.24
N ASP A 312 -21.73 15.23 4.28
CA ASP A 312 -21.96 15.92 5.55
C ASP A 312 -21.55 15.14 6.82
N GLY A 313 -20.97 13.97 6.69
CA GLY A 313 -20.59 13.17 7.84
C GLY A 313 -19.40 12.24 7.58
N PRO A 314 -18.82 11.69 8.64
CA PRO A 314 -17.75 10.73 8.48
C PRO A 314 -18.22 9.44 7.84
N THR A 315 -17.40 8.86 6.98
CA THR A 315 -17.56 7.48 6.49
C THR A 315 -16.97 6.51 7.50
N ILE A 316 -17.59 5.34 7.64
CA ILE A 316 -17.04 4.22 8.42
C ILE A 316 -16.49 3.21 7.43
N PRO A 317 -15.18 3.25 7.15
CA PRO A 317 -14.54 2.31 6.25
C PRO A 317 -14.26 0.98 6.96
N ALA A 318 -14.00 -0.05 6.17
CA ALA A 318 -13.48 -1.33 6.61
C ALA A 318 -12.38 -1.80 5.64
N GLY A 319 -11.72 -2.90 5.97
CA GLY A 319 -10.61 -3.44 5.22
C GLY A 319 -9.32 -3.42 6.03
N PHE A 320 -8.42 -4.31 5.69
CA PHE A 320 -7.14 -4.49 6.36
C PHE A 320 -6.07 -4.97 5.37
N LEU A 321 -4.83 -5.15 5.83
CA LEU A 321 -3.75 -5.59 4.98
C LEU A 321 -3.48 -7.08 5.17
N HIS A 322 -3.29 -7.76 4.06
CA HIS A 322 -2.86 -9.15 3.92
C HIS A 322 -1.37 -9.17 3.56
N ILE A 323 -0.58 -9.98 4.25
CA ILE A 323 0.84 -10.18 3.93
C ILE A 323 0.97 -11.58 3.31
N ILE A 324 1.28 -11.60 2.03
CA ILE A 324 1.31 -12.81 1.23
C ILE A 324 2.77 -13.14 0.91
N ASP A 325 3.24 -14.30 1.30
CA ASP A 325 4.58 -14.82 0.98
C ASP A 325 4.57 -15.38 -0.45
N PHE A 326 5.26 -14.69 -1.36
CA PHE A 326 5.47 -15.06 -2.76
C PHE A 326 6.89 -15.60 -3.01
N THR A 327 7.61 -16.00 -1.97
CA THR A 327 8.95 -16.59 -2.14
C THR A 327 8.92 -17.83 -3.05
N ASP A 328 7.87 -18.63 -2.94
CA ASP A 328 7.51 -19.66 -3.92
C ASP A 328 6.36 -19.13 -4.78
N LEU A 329 6.66 -18.76 -6.03
CA LEU A 329 5.69 -18.18 -6.96
C LEU A 329 4.62 -19.18 -7.44
N GLU A 330 4.88 -20.49 -7.32
CA GLU A 330 3.90 -21.53 -7.67
C GLU A 330 2.90 -21.77 -6.53
N HIS A 331 3.30 -21.47 -5.28
CA HIS A 331 2.49 -21.72 -4.09
C HIS A 331 2.52 -20.51 -3.13
N PRO A 332 2.06 -19.33 -3.55
CA PRO A 332 1.97 -18.18 -2.66
C PRO A 332 0.99 -18.44 -1.51
N VAL A 333 1.27 -17.89 -0.34
CA VAL A 333 0.47 -18.13 0.87
C VAL A 333 0.35 -16.88 1.73
N GLU A 334 -0.84 -16.57 2.22
CA GLU A 334 -1.04 -15.53 3.23
C GLU A 334 -0.44 -16.01 4.57
N VAL A 335 0.47 -15.21 5.13
CA VAL A 335 1.20 -15.56 6.35
C VAL A 335 0.88 -14.65 7.52
N ALA A 336 0.45 -13.43 7.25
CA ALA A 336 0.13 -12.46 8.30
C ALA A 336 -0.93 -11.47 7.82
N LYS A 337 -1.49 -10.72 8.78
CA LYS A 337 -2.37 -9.59 8.53
C LYS A 337 -1.99 -8.39 9.40
N TYR A 338 -2.40 -7.20 8.97
CA TYR A 338 -2.40 -6.01 9.80
C TYR A 338 -3.77 -5.35 9.74
N GLU A 339 -4.47 -5.33 10.88
CA GLU A 339 -5.84 -4.82 11.00
C GLU A 339 -5.97 -3.90 12.20
N VAL A 340 -6.32 -2.64 11.94
CA VAL A 340 -6.66 -1.68 13.01
C VAL A 340 -8.15 -1.80 13.32
N PRO A 341 -8.54 -2.17 14.54
CA PRO A 341 -9.95 -2.39 14.86
C PRO A 341 -10.82 -1.14 14.64
N GLY A 342 -11.92 -1.30 13.90
CA GLY A 342 -12.87 -0.21 13.62
C GLY A 342 -12.39 0.81 12.58
N ALA A 343 -11.38 0.47 11.81
CA ALA A 343 -10.84 1.31 10.75
C ALA A 343 -10.79 0.55 9.41
N GLY A 344 -10.48 1.27 8.33
CA GLY A 344 -10.29 0.70 7.00
C GLY A 344 -8.99 1.15 6.37
N SER A 345 -8.29 0.24 5.69
CA SER A 345 -7.07 0.54 4.94
C SER A 345 -7.37 1.15 3.57
N HIS A 346 -6.40 1.88 3.04
CA HIS A 346 -6.37 2.40 1.67
C HIS A 346 -4.96 2.22 1.08
N ASN A 347 -4.36 3.27 0.50
CA ASN A 347 -3.05 3.17 -0.12
C ASN A 347 -1.92 2.93 0.90
N LEU A 348 -0.89 2.25 0.44
CA LEU A 348 0.24 1.83 1.26
C LEU A 348 1.57 2.07 0.52
N TRP A 349 2.65 2.16 1.29
CA TRP A 349 4.01 2.29 0.77
C TRP A 349 4.98 1.53 1.66
N VAL A 350 5.98 0.88 1.07
CA VAL A 350 7.06 0.24 1.83
C VAL A 350 8.39 0.93 1.51
N GLU A 351 9.10 1.34 2.56
CA GLU A 351 10.48 1.83 2.45
C GLU A 351 11.37 1.10 3.47
N GLY A 352 12.33 0.34 2.99
CA GLY A 352 13.14 -0.54 3.83
C GLY A 352 12.29 -1.60 4.54
N ASP A 353 12.39 -1.69 5.87
CA ASP A 353 11.59 -2.60 6.71
C ASP A 353 10.35 -1.88 7.30
N LEU A 354 9.91 -0.78 6.73
CA LEU A 354 8.77 0.00 7.22
C LEU A 354 7.63 0.04 6.21
N LEU A 355 6.44 -0.27 6.69
CA LEU A 355 5.20 -0.13 5.96
C LEU A 355 4.46 1.12 6.46
N TYR A 356 4.11 1.99 5.55
CA TYR A 356 3.29 3.18 5.76
C TYR A 356 1.90 2.92 5.18
N VAL A 357 0.86 3.22 5.93
CA VAL A 357 -0.54 2.95 5.52
C VAL A 357 -1.39 4.19 5.72
N GLY A 358 -2.11 4.59 4.67
CA GLY A 358 -3.28 5.43 4.80
C GLY A 358 -4.42 4.57 5.36
N ASN A 359 -4.76 4.78 6.62
CA ASN A 359 -5.75 3.95 7.29
C ASN A 359 -6.99 4.78 7.59
N TYR A 360 -7.58 5.33 6.57
CA TYR A 360 -8.77 6.18 6.57
C TYR A 360 -9.04 6.91 7.90
N ASN A 361 -10.08 6.48 8.64
CA ASN A 361 -10.48 7.08 9.92
C ASN A 361 -9.49 6.87 11.07
N ALA A 362 -8.50 6.00 10.89
CA ALA A 362 -7.41 5.80 11.84
C ALA A 362 -6.13 6.58 11.50
N GLY A 363 -6.10 7.30 10.38
CA GLY A 363 -4.98 8.18 10.01
C GLY A 363 -3.80 7.45 9.40
N LEU A 364 -2.63 8.08 9.43
CA LEU A 364 -1.36 7.48 9.02
C LEU A 364 -0.92 6.44 10.05
N ARG A 365 -0.55 5.25 9.59
CA ARG A 365 0.01 4.16 10.42
C ARG A 365 1.37 3.74 9.88
N VAL A 366 2.28 3.35 10.79
CA VAL A 366 3.62 2.87 10.43
C VAL A 366 3.90 1.57 11.15
N VAL A 367 4.23 0.53 10.39
CA VAL A 367 4.37 -0.85 10.86
C VAL A 367 5.79 -1.36 10.59
N ASP A 368 6.39 -1.99 11.57
CA ASP A 368 7.70 -2.66 11.47
C ASP A 368 7.52 -4.05 10.84
N LEU A 369 8.03 -4.21 9.61
CA LEU A 369 8.03 -5.46 8.86
C LEU A 369 9.26 -6.33 9.16
N SER A 370 10.22 -5.86 9.96
CA SER A 370 11.45 -6.59 10.20
C SER A 370 11.24 -7.93 10.90
N GLY A 371 11.95 -8.95 10.49
CA GLY A 371 11.89 -10.31 11.07
C GLY A 371 10.75 -11.15 10.49
N GLU A 372 10.43 -12.28 11.13
CA GLU A 372 9.41 -13.20 10.63
C GLU A 372 8.02 -12.54 10.61
N LEU A 373 7.36 -12.56 9.46
CA LEU A 373 6.00 -12.07 9.27
C LEU A 373 5.03 -13.25 9.38
N MET A 374 4.31 -13.32 10.49
CA MET A 374 3.29 -14.33 10.77
C MET A 374 2.22 -13.76 11.69
N GLY A 375 0.96 -14.22 11.54
CA GLY A 375 -0.13 -13.91 12.45
C GLY A 375 -0.64 -12.46 12.36
N ASP A 376 -1.05 -11.88 13.47
CA ASP A 376 -1.66 -10.56 13.53
C ASP A 376 -0.64 -9.49 13.96
N LEU A 377 -0.14 -8.72 12.99
CA LEU A 377 0.94 -7.74 13.23
C LEU A 377 0.49 -6.59 14.15
N PHE A 378 -0.79 -6.20 14.12
CA PHE A 378 -1.31 -5.17 15.00
C PHE A 378 -1.29 -5.66 16.47
N LYS A 379 -1.83 -6.84 16.73
CA LYS A 379 -1.82 -7.43 18.08
C LYS A 379 -0.42 -7.69 18.61
N GLN A 380 0.53 -8.01 17.75
CA GLN A 380 1.96 -8.17 18.10
C GLN A 380 2.63 -6.86 18.49
N GLY A 381 1.95 -5.71 18.35
CA GLY A 381 2.52 -4.38 18.62
C GLY A 381 3.58 -3.99 17.59
N ARG A 382 3.46 -4.42 16.34
CA ARG A 382 4.34 -4.02 15.24
C ARG A 382 4.02 -2.64 14.69
N GLU A 383 2.88 -2.05 15.02
CA GLU A 383 2.63 -0.64 14.80
C GLU A 383 3.55 0.18 15.71
N ILE A 384 4.46 0.95 15.11
CA ILE A 384 5.48 1.71 15.84
C ILE A 384 5.20 3.21 15.88
N ALA A 385 4.34 3.71 14.98
CA ALA A 385 3.96 5.11 14.94
C ALA A 385 2.59 5.29 14.29
N TRP A 386 1.89 6.33 14.68
CA TRP A 386 0.63 6.74 14.08
C TRP A 386 0.42 8.25 14.19
N PHE A 387 -0.36 8.81 13.26
CA PHE A 387 -0.75 10.22 13.28
C PHE A 387 -2.18 10.37 12.77
N LEU A 388 -3.02 11.11 13.54
CA LEU A 388 -4.41 11.37 13.20
C LEU A 388 -4.56 12.81 12.67
N PRO A 389 -4.83 13.02 11.36
CA PRO A 389 -4.89 14.35 10.74
C PRO A 389 -6.26 15.01 10.97
N ALA A 390 -6.61 15.32 12.22
CA ALA A 390 -7.85 15.99 12.53
C ALA A 390 -7.73 17.51 12.32
N ASP A 391 -8.59 18.07 11.47
CA ASP A 391 -8.68 19.50 11.21
C ASP A 391 -10.11 20.02 11.39
N ALA A 392 -10.30 20.96 12.29
CA ALA A 392 -11.59 21.62 12.51
C ALA A 392 -12.04 22.50 11.33
N LYS A 393 -11.15 22.79 10.39
CA LYS A 393 -11.41 23.57 9.17
C LYS A 393 -11.47 22.67 7.92
N GLY A 394 -11.34 21.36 8.10
CA GLY A 394 -11.49 20.40 7.01
C GLY A 394 -12.87 20.45 6.38
N ARG A 395 -13.01 19.90 5.18
CA ARG A 395 -14.28 19.82 4.47
C ARG A 395 -15.37 19.15 5.33
N ILE A 396 -15.05 18.03 5.96
CA ILE A 396 -15.81 17.46 7.06
C ILE A 396 -14.96 17.65 8.32
N PRO A 397 -15.37 18.57 9.22
CA PRO A 397 -14.53 18.95 10.36
C PRO A 397 -14.22 17.79 11.30
N ASN A 398 -12.94 17.64 11.66
CA ASN A 398 -12.44 16.64 12.60
C ASN A 398 -12.80 15.19 12.21
N ALA A 399 -12.97 14.91 10.91
CA ALA A 399 -13.25 13.59 10.38
C ALA A 399 -12.06 13.11 9.52
N PRO A 400 -11.01 12.58 10.14
CA PRO A 400 -9.86 12.03 9.41
C PRO A 400 -10.30 10.97 8.42
N MET A 401 -9.71 11.03 7.23
CA MET A 401 -9.90 10.03 6.18
C MET A 401 -8.64 9.99 5.32
N THR A 402 -7.56 9.46 5.92
CA THR A 402 -6.23 9.42 5.32
C THR A 402 -6.19 8.48 4.13
N TRP A 403 -5.80 9.02 2.97
CA TRP A 403 -5.88 8.36 1.67
C TRP A 403 -4.63 7.55 1.35
N GLY A 404 -3.48 8.19 1.21
CA GLY A 404 -2.23 7.53 0.84
C GLY A 404 -0.99 8.27 1.38
N PRO A 405 -0.01 7.53 1.92
CA PRO A 405 1.27 8.05 2.34
C PRO A 405 2.35 7.82 1.30
N GLN A 406 3.32 8.74 1.26
CA GLN A 406 4.58 8.56 0.54
C GLN A 406 5.74 9.05 1.41
N PRO A 407 6.69 8.17 1.81
CA PRO A 407 7.94 8.60 2.41
C PRO A 407 8.82 9.32 1.38
N HIS A 408 9.46 10.41 1.80
CA HIS A 408 10.38 11.16 0.95
C HIS A 408 11.41 11.89 1.80
N LYS A 409 12.71 11.62 1.58
CA LYS A 409 13.85 12.26 2.25
C LYS A 409 13.70 12.35 3.79
N GLY A 410 13.23 11.25 4.42
CA GLY A 410 13.10 11.13 5.88
C GLY A 410 11.89 11.84 6.48
N HIS A 411 10.95 12.27 5.66
CA HIS A 411 9.61 12.72 6.02
C HIS A 411 8.57 11.80 5.41
N VAL A 412 7.35 11.84 5.92
CA VAL A 412 6.20 11.19 5.32
C VAL A 412 5.20 12.26 4.93
N PHE A 413 4.91 12.34 3.64
CA PHE A 413 3.81 13.14 3.12
C PHE A 413 2.60 12.24 2.93
N PHE A 414 1.43 12.74 3.20
CA PHE A 414 0.19 11.99 2.99
C PHE A 414 -0.98 12.92 2.76
N THR A 415 -1.96 12.45 2.03
CA THR A 415 -3.23 13.15 1.86
C THR A 415 -4.26 12.64 2.85
N ASP A 416 -5.09 13.57 3.28
CA ASP A 416 -6.33 13.29 3.99
C ASP A 416 -7.49 13.83 3.17
N TRP A 417 -8.48 12.99 2.91
CA TRP A 417 -9.59 13.28 2.01
C TRP A 417 -10.36 14.53 2.40
N ASN A 418 -10.47 14.80 3.71
CA ASN A 418 -11.23 15.91 4.25
C ASN A 418 -10.41 17.16 4.57
N SER A 419 -9.08 17.08 4.57
CA SER A 419 -8.26 18.18 5.06
C SER A 419 -7.02 18.55 4.23
N GLY A 420 -6.69 17.77 3.20
CA GLY A 420 -5.62 18.15 2.26
C GLY A 420 -4.31 17.42 2.48
N LEU A 421 -3.19 18.11 2.23
CA LEU A 421 -1.84 17.56 2.27
C LEU A 421 -1.20 17.77 3.65
N TRP A 422 -0.61 16.70 4.19
CA TRP A 422 0.09 16.71 5.48
C TRP A 422 1.54 16.23 5.34
N SER A 423 2.41 16.71 6.21
CA SER A 423 3.76 16.18 6.35
C SER A 423 4.10 15.95 7.82
N VAL A 424 4.75 14.81 8.09
CA VAL A 424 5.25 14.45 9.42
C VAL A 424 6.68 13.94 9.33
N LYS A 425 7.38 14.00 10.45
CA LYS A 425 8.64 13.31 10.65
C LYS A 425 8.48 12.27 11.75
N ILE A 426 9.01 11.08 11.52
CA ILE A 426 9.01 9.99 12.49
C ILE A 426 10.45 9.81 12.98
N ASP A 427 10.66 9.95 14.29
CA ASP A 427 11.98 9.80 14.92
C ASP A 427 12.26 8.31 15.18
N ILE A 428 12.54 7.56 14.12
CA ILE A 428 12.81 6.11 14.22
C ILE A 428 14.15 5.90 14.93
N LYS A 429 14.10 5.32 16.10
CA LYS A 429 15.28 4.87 16.82
C LYS A 429 15.78 3.58 16.17
N LYS A 430 17.03 3.56 15.73
CA LYS A 430 17.63 2.29 15.27
C LYS A 430 17.40 1.23 16.35
N PRO A 431 16.90 0.03 16.00
CA PRO A 431 16.66 -1.02 16.99
C PRO A 431 17.96 -1.27 17.74
N LYS A 432 17.91 -1.17 19.06
CA LYS A 432 19.01 -1.66 19.91
C LYS A 432 19.09 -3.16 19.61
N ASN A 433 20.27 -3.64 19.19
CA ASN A 433 20.52 -5.06 18.98
C ASN A 433 20.04 -5.82 20.21
N ILE A 434 18.89 -6.46 20.13
CA ILE A 434 18.38 -7.34 21.17
C ILE A 434 19.28 -8.58 21.10
N LYS A 435 20.20 -8.70 22.04
CA LYS A 435 20.96 -9.94 22.20
C LYS A 435 19.99 -11.02 22.61
N VAL A 436 19.67 -11.91 21.69
CA VAL A 436 18.98 -13.16 22.04
C VAL A 436 20.00 -13.99 22.85
N GLU A 437 19.84 -13.98 24.17
CA GLU A 437 20.58 -14.93 25.00
C GLU A 437 20.04 -16.34 24.71
N LYS A 438 20.85 -17.10 23.98
CA LYS A 438 20.62 -18.56 23.90
C LYS A 438 20.90 -19.17 25.29
N ARG A 439 19.86 -19.46 26.03
CA ARG A 439 19.93 -20.32 27.22
C ARG A 439 19.66 -21.76 26.82
#